data_b5e9ef5f3caf819509d294440fbcb70e
#
_entry.id   b5e9ef5f3caf819509d294440fbcb70e
#
_cell.length_a   1.000
_cell.length_b   1.000
_cell.length_c   1.000
_cell.angle_alpha   90.00
_cell.angle_beta   90.00
_cell.angle_gamma   90.00
#
_symmetry.space_group_name_H-M   'P 1'
#
loop_
_entity.id
_entity.type
_entity.pdbx_description
1 polymer ?
#
loop_
_entity_poly.entity_id
_entity_poly.type
_entity_poly.pdbx_seq_one_letter_code
_entity_poly.pdbx_strand_id
1 'polypeptide(L)'
;LYELPWYIIIGPPGSGKTTALVNSSLEFPLADQFGKEALQGVGGTRNCDWWFTNDAVLIDTAGRYTTQDSHKVIDSSAWDGFLALLKRNRPRRPINGAIVAISLQELLTQTEDERIAHAKTIRTRIDELMDKLEIRFPIYLMFTKSDLIAGFSEFFEDLSKEGREQVWGVSLPNAPQPQQSPDFDFLQNEYHSLIRRLYERVLARVHQERDVNRRGAIQGFPQQMENLKDIALQFVQQTFAKNRYQY
;
A
#
# COMPACT_ATOMS: atom_id res chain seq x y z
N LEU A 1 24.53 6.96 -6.67
CA LEU A 1 23.80 6.17 -5.63
C LEU A 1 22.67 6.96 -4.98
N TYR A 2 22.70 8.31 -4.99
CA TYR A 2 21.68 9.16 -4.37
C TYR A 2 20.86 9.96 -5.39
N GLU A 3 21.05 9.77 -6.67
CA GLU A 3 20.32 10.46 -7.74
C GLU A 3 18.85 10.03 -7.78
N LEU A 4 18.61 8.73 -7.67
CA LEU A 4 17.24 8.18 -7.59
C LEU A 4 16.82 7.93 -6.13
N PRO A 5 15.57 8.26 -5.75
CA PRO A 5 15.01 7.88 -4.47
C PRO A 5 14.76 6.37 -4.41
N TRP A 6 14.96 5.78 -3.22
CA TRP A 6 14.74 4.36 -2.96
C TRP A 6 13.54 4.17 -2.05
N TYR A 7 12.59 3.36 -2.47
CA TYR A 7 11.41 3.01 -1.68
C TYR A 7 11.37 1.52 -1.43
N ILE A 8 11.08 1.15 -0.19
CA ILE A 8 10.85 -0.24 0.18
C ILE A 8 9.34 -0.51 0.20
N ILE A 9 8.92 -1.66 -0.33
CA ILE A 9 7.53 -2.08 -0.34
C ILE A 9 7.38 -3.27 0.60
N ILE A 10 6.55 -3.11 1.63
CA ILE A 10 6.24 -4.14 2.63
C ILE A 10 4.75 -4.47 2.61
N GLY A 11 4.43 -5.67 3.05
CA GLY A 11 3.05 -6.16 3.15
C GLY A 11 3.02 -7.69 3.15
N PRO A 12 1.93 -8.33 3.63
CA PRO A 12 1.84 -9.78 3.73
C PRO A 12 1.92 -10.47 2.36
N PRO A 13 2.13 -11.80 2.34
CA PRO A 13 2.01 -12.59 1.12
C PRO A 13 0.65 -12.38 0.46
N GLY A 14 0.63 -12.27 -0.86
CA GLY A 14 -0.63 -12.06 -1.60
C GLY A 14 -1.27 -10.67 -1.46
N SER A 15 -0.64 -9.71 -0.78
CA SER A 15 -1.14 -8.32 -0.67
C SER A 15 -1.07 -7.52 -1.98
N GLY A 16 -0.62 -8.09 -3.08
CA GLY A 16 -0.62 -7.44 -4.39
C GLY A 16 0.55 -6.48 -4.65
N LYS A 17 1.63 -6.53 -3.87
CA LYS A 17 2.83 -5.68 -4.04
C LYS A 17 3.40 -5.73 -5.45
N THR A 18 3.86 -6.91 -5.86
CA THR A 18 4.44 -7.13 -7.19
C THR A 18 3.44 -6.83 -8.31
N THR A 19 2.17 -7.20 -8.13
CA THR A 19 1.11 -6.89 -9.11
C THR A 19 0.92 -5.39 -9.28
N ALA A 20 0.95 -4.61 -8.20
CA ALA A 20 0.85 -3.16 -8.25
C ALA A 20 2.04 -2.54 -9.00
N LEU A 21 3.25 -3.07 -8.82
CA LEU A 21 4.44 -2.62 -9.56
C LEU A 21 4.35 -2.93 -11.05
N VAL A 22 4.02 -4.17 -11.40
CA VAL A 22 3.92 -4.62 -12.80
C VAL A 22 2.87 -3.85 -13.60
N ASN A 23 1.75 -3.49 -12.94
CA ASN A 23 0.65 -2.76 -13.57
C ASN A 23 0.71 -1.25 -13.33
N SER A 24 1.79 -0.76 -12.71
CA SER A 24 2.03 0.68 -12.62
C SER A 24 2.37 1.26 -13.99
N SER A 25 2.17 2.55 -14.17
CA SER A 25 2.62 3.28 -15.37
C SER A 25 4.14 3.59 -15.36
N LEU A 26 4.88 3.00 -14.43
CA LEU A 26 6.33 3.20 -14.33
C LEU A 26 7.05 2.53 -15.51
N GLU A 27 8.06 3.22 -16.03
CA GLU A 27 8.95 2.67 -17.03
C GLU A 27 10.10 1.91 -16.37
N PHE A 28 10.34 0.69 -16.85
CA PHE A 28 11.38 -0.20 -16.34
C PHE A 28 12.45 -0.44 -17.43
N PRO A 29 13.46 0.45 -17.57
CA PRO A 29 14.41 0.38 -18.68
C PRO A 29 15.21 -0.93 -18.75
N LEU A 30 15.42 -1.59 -17.61
CA LEU A 30 16.12 -2.87 -17.57
C LEU A 30 15.23 -4.05 -17.97
N ALA A 31 13.91 -3.92 -17.88
CA ALA A 31 12.97 -4.96 -18.30
C ALA A 31 13.03 -5.23 -19.81
N ASP A 32 13.29 -4.18 -20.59
CA ASP A 32 13.41 -4.30 -22.05
C ASP A 32 14.68 -5.04 -22.47
N GLN A 33 15.73 -5.03 -21.63
CA GLN A 33 17.00 -5.72 -21.89
C GLN A 33 17.01 -7.18 -21.42
N PHE A 34 16.32 -7.50 -20.33
CA PHE A 34 16.36 -8.81 -19.68
C PHE A 34 15.04 -9.59 -19.76
N GLY A 35 13.99 -9.01 -20.34
CA GLY A 35 12.63 -9.57 -20.42
C GLY A 35 11.85 -9.35 -19.12
N LYS A 36 10.53 -9.09 -19.24
CA LYS A 36 9.64 -8.89 -18.07
C LYS A 36 9.58 -10.12 -17.17
N GLU A 37 9.81 -11.31 -17.71
CA GLU A 37 9.82 -12.57 -16.95
C GLU A 37 11.07 -12.73 -16.06
N ALA A 38 12.19 -12.11 -16.41
CA ALA A 38 13.39 -12.12 -15.58
C ALA A 38 13.24 -11.26 -14.31
N LEU A 39 12.29 -10.34 -14.31
CA LEU A 39 11.94 -9.49 -13.15
C LEU A 39 10.86 -10.13 -12.26
N GLN A 40 10.13 -11.13 -12.79
CA GLN A 40 9.12 -11.88 -12.05
C GLN A 40 9.71 -13.22 -11.61
N GLY A 41 10.11 -13.34 -10.36
CA GLY A 41 10.38 -14.64 -9.76
C GLY A 41 9.12 -15.53 -9.88
N VAL A 42 9.19 -16.63 -10.59
CA VAL A 42 8.10 -17.62 -10.67
C VAL A 42 7.78 -18.10 -9.26
N GLY A 43 6.58 -17.76 -8.76
CA GLY A 43 6.13 -18.16 -7.41
C GLY A 43 6.19 -17.08 -6.32
N GLY A 44 6.34 -15.79 -6.69
CA GLY A 44 6.39 -14.65 -5.77
C GLY A 44 7.82 -14.30 -5.32
N THR A 45 7.95 -13.12 -4.72
CA THR A 45 9.24 -12.60 -4.23
C THR A 45 9.79 -13.49 -3.12
N ARG A 46 10.90 -14.18 -3.36
CA ARG A 46 11.51 -15.09 -2.37
C ARG A 46 12.28 -14.35 -1.27
N ASN A 47 13.00 -13.28 -1.62
CA ASN A 47 13.75 -12.45 -0.69
C ASN A 47 13.44 -10.96 -0.88
N CYS A 48 14.10 -10.35 -1.84
CA CYS A 48 13.88 -8.96 -2.28
C CYS A 48 14.09 -8.89 -3.77
N ASP A 49 13.15 -8.28 -4.48
CA ASP A 49 13.29 -7.97 -5.90
C ASP A 49 13.53 -6.48 -6.09
N TRP A 50 14.48 -6.14 -6.93
CA TRP A 50 14.89 -4.77 -7.18
C TRP A 50 14.32 -4.31 -8.52
N TRP A 51 13.52 -3.25 -8.47
CA TRP A 51 12.86 -2.67 -9.63
C TRP A 51 13.45 -1.29 -9.89
N PHE A 52 14.18 -1.16 -11.00
CA PHE A 52 14.81 0.09 -11.41
C PHE A 52 13.90 0.78 -12.41
N THR A 53 13.45 1.99 -12.06
CA THR A 53 12.66 2.86 -12.94
C THR A 53 13.46 4.11 -13.30
N ASN A 54 12.93 4.92 -14.22
CA ASN A 54 13.54 6.22 -14.54
C ASN A 54 13.52 7.19 -13.35
N ASP A 55 12.55 7.05 -12.44
CA ASP A 55 12.28 8.02 -11.37
C ASP A 55 12.67 7.52 -9.97
N ALA A 56 12.78 6.21 -9.77
CA ALA A 56 13.00 5.61 -8.46
C ALA A 56 13.60 4.19 -8.55
N VAL A 57 14.11 3.73 -7.42
CA VAL A 57 14.40 2.30 -7.18
C VAL A 57 13.38 1.79 -6.18
N LEU A 58 12.65 0.74 -6.57
CA LEU A 58 11.63 0.11 -5.73
C LEU A 58 12.15 -1.26 -5.27
N ILE A 59 12.07 -1.52 -3.98
CA ILE A 59 12.55 -2.74 -3.35
C ILE A 59 11.32 -3.52 -2.90
N ASP A 60 10.90 -4.51 -3.68
CA ASP A 60 9.77 -5.39 -3.35
C ASP A 60 10.26 -6.49 -2.41
N THR A 61 9.75 -6.51 -1.18
CA THR A 61 10.16 -7.47 -0.17
C THR A 61 9.22 -8.68 -0.11
N ALA A 62 9.80 -9.84 0.23
CA ALA A 62 9.00 -11.04 0.44
C ALA A 62 7.94 -10.84 1.52
N GLY A 63 6.71 -11.24 1.22
CA GLY A 63 5.58 -11.10 2.15
C GLY A 63 5.80 -11.80 3.49
N ARG A 64 6.59 -12.89 3.52
CA ARG A 64 6.93 -13.62 4.76
C ARG A 64 7.65 -12.77 5.79
N TYR A 65 8.34 -11.71 5.39
CA TYR A 65 8.95 -10.77 6.34
C TYR A 65 7.91 -9.99 7.15
N THR A 66 6.66 -9.94 6.70
CA THR A 66 5.55 -9.29 7.41
C THR A 66 4.59 -10.28 8.08
N THR A 67 4.80 -11.60 7.93
CA THR A 67 4.05 -12.63 8.66
C THR A 67 4.91 -13.25 9.74
N GLN A 68 4.28 -13.73 10.83
CA GLN A 68 5.02 -14.33 11.96
C GLN A 68 5.06 -15.87 11.85
N ASP A 69 5.19 -16.42 10.65
CA ASP A 69 5.14 -17.85 10.39
C ASP A 69 6.41 -18.62 10.81
N SER A 70 6.36 -19.93 10.71
CA SER A 70 7.20 -20.96 11.32
C SER A 70 8.72 -20.88 11.08
N HIS A 71 9.22 -19.95 10.26
CA HIS A 71 10.65 -19.73 9.99
C HIS A 71 11.20 -18.42 10.59
N LYS A 72 10.58 -17.94 11.65
CA LYS A 72 10.81 -16.62 12.27
C LYS A 72 12.29 -16.25 12.47
N VAL A 73 13.13 -17.20 12.87
CA VAL A 73 14.57 -16.93 13.17
C VAL A 73 15.37 -16.70 11.88
N ILE A 74 15.14 -17.52 10.86
CA ILE A 74 15.87 -17.42 9.57
C ILE A 74 15.43 -16.17 8.83
N ASP A 75 14.13 -15.89 8.79
CA ASP A 75 13.60 -14.72 8.12
C ASP A 75 13.98 -13.40 8.82
N SER A 76 14.04 -13.39 10.15
CA SER A 76 14.55 -12.25 10.90
C SER A 76 16.04 -11.99 10.63
N SER A 77 16.87 -13.02 10.59
CA SER A 77 18.30 -12.87 10.27
C SER A 77 18.53 -12.37 8.85
N ALA A 78 17.77 -12.87 7.87
CA ALA A 78 17.85 -12.42 6.49
C ALA A 78 17.40 -10.97 6.34
N TRP A 79 16.33 -10.58 7.03
CA TRP A 79 15.83 -9.21 7.09
C TRP A 79 16.86 -8.26 7.71
N ASP A 80 17.45 -8.63 8.83
CA ASP A 80 18.47 -7.85 9.51
C ASP A 80 19.72 -7.65 8.66
N GLY A 81 20.20 -8.70 8.00
CA GLY A 81 21.30 -8.64 7.06
C GLY A 81 21.01 -7.73 5.88
N PHE A 82 19.79 -7.77 5.37
CA PHE A 82 19.35 -6.89 4.27
C PHE A 82 19.35 -5.42 4.70
N LEU A 83 18.80 -5.08 5.87
CA LEU A 83 18.79 -3.71 6.37
C LEU A 83 20.20 -3.19 6.66
N ALA A 84 21.08 -4.03 7.22
CA ALA A 84 22.48 -3.70 7.44
C ALA A 84 23.20 -3.41 6.11
N LEU A 85 22.89 -4.17 5.04
CA LEU A 85 23.44 -3.96 3.71
C LEU A 85 22.98 -2.61 3.14
N LEU A 86 21.69 -2.26 3.26
CA LEU A 86 21.16 -0.96 2.83
C LEU A 86 21.87 0.19 3.54
N LYS A 87 21.98 0.11 4.87
CA LYS A 87 22.63 1.15 5.67
C LYS A 87 24.11 1.30 5.34
N ARG A 88 24.81 0.18 5.13
CA ARG A 88 26.25 0.18 4.73
C ARG A 88 26.48 0.85 3.38
N ASN A 89 25.62 0.57 2.38
CA ASN A 89 25.82 1.08 1.03
C ASN A 89 25.23 2.48 0.81
N ARG A 90 24.24 2.88 1.64
CA ARG A 90 23.64 4.22 1.60
C ARG A 90 23.53 4.82 3.01
N PRO A 91 24.65 5.14 3.67
CA PRO A 91 24.68 5.54 5.08
C PRO A 91 23.91 6.84 5.38
N ARG A 92 23.83 7.78 4.44
CA ARG A 92 23.14 9.07 4.65
C ARG A 92 21.62 8.93 4.54
N ARG A 93 21.13 8.11 3.62
CA ARG A 93 19.70 7.89 3.37
C ARG A 93 19.49 6.50 2.77
N PRO A 94 19.44 5.45 3.59
CA PRO A 94 19.26 4.08 3.14
C PRO A 94 18.03 3.90 2.27
N ILE A 95 16.90 4.52 2.67
CA ILE A 95 15.66 4.61 1.90
C ILE A 95 15.07 6.02 1.96
N ASN A 96 14.23 6.36 1.01
CA ASN A 96 13.52 7.64 0.94
C ASN A 96 12.09 7.54 1.46
N GLY A 97 11.53 6.33 1.54
CA GLY A 97 10.19 6.07 2.04
C GLY A 97 9.86 4.59 2.06
N ALA A 98 8.76 4.25 2.72
CA ALA A 98 8.19 2.91 2.72
C ALA A 98 6.76 2.92 2.19
N ILE A 99 6.45 1.97 1.31
CA ILE A 99 5.10 1.71 0.81
C ILE A 99 4.58 0.48 1.54
N VAL A 100 3.45 0.60 2.21
CA VAL A 100 2.78 -0.48 2.93
C VAL A 100 1.57 -0.91 2.10
N ALA A 101 1.63 -2.12 1.53
CA ALA A 101 0.57 -2.66 0.70
C ALA A 101 -0.39 -3.53 1.53
N ILE A 102 -1.67 -3.15 1.55
CA ILE A 102 -2.74 -3.81 2.29
C ILE A 102 -3.87 -4.18 1.34
N SER A 103 -4.22 -5.46 1.31
CA SER A 103 -5.35 -5.95 0.51
C SER A 103 -6.68 -5.57 1.16
N LEU A 104 -7.52 -4.79 0.46
CA LEU A 104 -8.89 -4.48 0.91
C LEU A 104 -9.75 -5.74 1.05
N GLN A 105 -9.58 -6.69 0.15
CA GLN A 105 -10.28 -7.98 0.23
C GLN A 105 -9.92 -8.73 1.53
N GLU A 106 -8.64 -8.71 1.90
CA GLU A 106 -8.17 -9.36 3.12
C GLU A 106 -8.76 -8.69 4.36
N LEU A 107 -8.77 -7.35 4.42
CA LEU A 107 -9.39 -6.60 5.51
C LEU A 107 -10.88 -6.91 5.67
N LEU A 108 -11.61 -7.11 4.57
CA LEU A 108 -13.03 -7.44 4.59
C LEU A 108 -13.30 -8.87 5.06
N THR A 109 -12.39 -9.81 4.84
CA THR A 109 -12.56 -11.23 5.20
C THR A 109 -12.01 -11.57 6.58
N GLN A 110 -11.09 -10.79 7.11
CA GLN A 110 -10.50 -10.97 8.44
C GLN A 110 -11.49 -10.63 9.55
N THR A 111 -11.38 -11.35 10.66
CA THR A 111 -12.01 -10.98 11.93
C THR A 111 -11.34 -9.72 12.50
N GLU A 112 -11.96 -9.11 13.51
CA GLU A 112 -11.38 -7.93 14.18
C GLU A 112 -10.03 -8.26 14.83
N ASP A 113 -9.92 -9.40 15.52
CA ASP A 113 -8.65 -9.83 16.14
C ASP A 113 -7.54 -10.06 15.12
N GLU A 114 -7.86 -10.64 13.96
CA GLU A 114 -6.91 -10.83 12.86
C GLU A 114 -6.46 -9.48 12.28
N ARG A 115 -7.36 -8.52 12.11
CA ARG A 115 -7.01 -7.15 11.66
C ARG A 115 -6.11 -6.44 12.67
N ILE A 116 -6.39 -6.58 13.96
CA ILE A 116 -5.55 -6.02 15.03
C ILE A 116 -4.14 -6.65 15.01
N ALA A 117 -4.05 -7.96 14.88
CA ALA A 117 -2.78 -8.67 14.77
C ALA A 117 -1.99 -8.24 13.53
N HIS A 118 -2.68 -8.11 12.39
CA HIS A 118 -2.12 -7.64 11.14
C HIS A 118 -1.57 -6.19 11.27
N ALA A 119 -2.36 -5.28 11.84
CA ALA A 119 -1.93 -3.89 12.08
C ALA A 119 -0.68 -3.82 12.99
N LYS A 120 -0.64 -4.61 14.06
CA LYS A 120 0.52 -4.72 14.95
C LYS A 120 1.76 -5.22 14.22
N THR A 121 1.61 -6.23 13.36
CA THR A 121 2.72 -6.79 12.59
C THR A 121 3.31 -5.75 11.64
N ILE A 122 2.46 -5.03 10.90
CA ILE A 122 2.89 -3.93 10.03
C ILE A 122 3.61 -2.85 10.84
N ARG A 123 3.04 -2.44 11.98
CA ARG A 123 3.67 -1.46 12.86
C ARG A 123 5.06 -1.89 13.31
N THR A 124 5.21 -3.14 13.76
CA THR A 124 6.50 -3.68 14.17
C THR A 124 7.53 -3.59 13.05
N ARG A 125 7.16 -3.90 11.81
CA ARG A 125 8.07 -3.80 10.66
C ARG A 125 8.48 -2.36 10.34
N ILE A 126 7.55 -1.41 10.48
CA ILE A 126 7.85 0.02 10.31
C ILE A 126 8.83 0.49 11.39
N ASP A 127 8.58 0.13 12.64
CA ASP A 127 9.45 0.49 13.76
C ASP A 127 10.85 -0.12 13.58
N GLU A 128 10.96 -1.39 13.18
CA GLU A 128 12.26 -2.03 12.87
C GLU A 128 13.01 -1.32 11.73
N LEU A 129 12.32 -0.91 10.67
CA LEU A 129 12.92 -0.13 9.59
C LEU A 129 13.51 1.17 10.11
N MET A 130 12.74 1.92 10.90
CA MET A 130 13.19 3.20 11.45
C MET A 130 14.35 3.04 12.43
N ASP A 131 14.29 2.03 13.30
CA ASP A 131 15.31 1.81 14.32
C ASP A 131 16.62 1.27 13.73
N LYS A 132 16.56 0.28 12.84
CA LYS A 132 17.76 -0.33 12.26
C LYS A 132 18.44 0.56 11.22
N LEU A 133 17.67 1.30 10.44
CA LEU A 133 18.21 2.25 9.48
C LEU A 133 18.58 3.60 10.13
N GLU A 134 18.14 3.85 11.39
CA GLU A 134 18.38 5.09 12.14
C GLU A 134 17.93 6.34 11.39
N ILE A 135 16.82 6.25 10.66
CA ILE A 135 16.24 7.36 9.90
C ILE A 135 14.74 7.44 10.09
N ARG A 136 14.19 8.63 9.88
CA ARG A 136 12.74 8.84 9.70
C ARG A 136 12.46 9.07 8.22
N PHE A 137 11.36 8.48 7.74
CA PHE A 137 10.95 8.57 6.34
C PHE A 137 9.43 8.59 6.23
N PRO A 138 8.86 9.12 5.13
CA PRO A 138 7.44 9.06 4.88
C PRO A 138 6.97 7.63 4.64
N ILE A 139 5.74 7.35 5.09
CA ILE A 139 5.07 6.07 4.88
C ILE A 139 3.88 6.32 3.97
N TYR A 140 3.79 5.54 2.91
CA TYR A 140 2.68 5.53 1.95
C TYR A 140 1.86 4.26 2.16
N LEU A 141 0.64 4.40 2.67
CA LEU A 141 -0.28 3.27 2.78
C LEU A 141 -1.01 3.09 1.45
N MET A 142 -0.84 1.94 0.84
CA MET A 142 -1.45 1.58 -0.44
C MET A 142 -2.47 0.46 -0.22
N PHE A 143 -3.75 0.78 -0.40
CA PHE A 143 -4.79 -0.23 -0.45
C PHE A 143 -4.84 -0.88 -1.83
N THR A 144 -4.68 -2.19 -1.87
CA THR A 144 -4.66 -2.99 -3.09
C THR A 144 -5.94 -3.79 -3.26
N LYS A 145 -6.12 -4.38 -4.44
CA LYS A 145 -7.28 -5.22 -4.78
C LYS A 145 -8.62 -4.48 -4.67
N SER A 146 -8.61 -3.17 -4.91
CA SER A 146 -9.83 -2.36 -4.97
C SER A 146 -10.76 -2.80 -6.10
N ASP A 147 -10.21 -3.36 -7.16
CA ASP A 147 -10.89 -3.97 -8.30
C ASP A 147 -11.78 -5.16 -7.92
N LEU A 148 -11.52 -5.79 -6.77
CA LEU A 148 -12.36 -6.87 -6.23
C LEU A 148 -13.55 -6.38 -5.40
N ILE A 149 -13.68 -5.07 -5.16
CA ILE A 149 -14.87 -4.49 -4.55
C ILE A 149 -15.97 -4.42 -5.60
N ALA A 150 -17.15 -4.93 -5.26
CA ALA A 150 -18.28 -4.98 -6.18
C ALA A 150 -18.60 -3.58 -6.74
N GLY A 151 -18.64 -3.48 -8.05
CA GLY A 151 -18.93 -2.26 -8.79
C GLY A 151 -17.75 -1.34 -9.05
N PHE A 152 -16.55 -1.62 -8.53
CA PHE A 152 -15.36 -0.80 -8.75
C PHE A 152 -15.02 -0.68 -10.24
N SER A 153 -14.86 -1.80 -10.92
CA SER A 153 -14.48 -1.83 -12.33
C SER A 153 -15.52 -1.12 -13.20
N GLU A 154 -16.80 -1.42 -12.98
CA GLU A 154 -17.91 -0.81 -13.71
C GLU A 154 -18.01 0.70 -13.46
N PHE A 155 -17.73 1.12 -12.22
CA PHE A 155 -17.81 2.54 -11.83
C PHE A 155 -16.74 3.39 -12.50
N PHE A 156 -15.51 2.86 -12.67
CA PHE A 156 -14.36 3.59 -13.19
C PHE A 156 -13.99 3.26 -14.64
N GLU A 157 -14.74 2.41 -15.32
CA GLU A 157 -14.45 1.98 -16.70
C GLU A 157 -14.44 3.13 -17.72
N ASP A 158 -15.24 4.18 -17.46
CA ASP A 158 -15.33 5.37 -18.33
C ASP A 158 -14.11 6.29 -18.26
N LEU A 159 -13.22 6.06 -17.30
CA LEU A 159 -12.01 6.88 -17.17
C LEU A 159 -11.07 6.63 -18.34
N SER A 160 -10.56 7.70 -18.93
CA SER A 160 -9.43 7.65 -19.85
C SER A 160 -8.18 7.10 -19.17
N LYS A 161 -7.14 6.82 -19.96
CA LYS A 161 -5.84 6.38 -19.42
C LYS A 161 -5.30 7.39 -18.41
N GLU A 162 -5.31 8.67 -18.77
CA GLU A 162 -4.84 9.76 -17.92
C GLU A 162 -5.68 9.90 -16.64
N GLY A 163 -6.98 9.64 -16.73
CA GLY A 163 -7.88 9.63 -15.57
C GLY A 163 -7.56 8.51 -14.59
N ARG A 164 -7.14 7.34 -15.09
CA ARG A 164 -6.73 6.19 -14.27
C ARG A 164 -5.33 6.33 -13.65
N GLU A 165 -4.48 7.15 -14.24
CA GLU A 165 -3.14 7.46 -13.73
C GLU A 165 -3.17 8.48 -12.57
N GLN A 166 -4.31 9.15 -12.34
CA GLN A 166 -4.44 10.08 -11.23
C GLN A 166 -4.42 9.36 -9.88
N VAL A 167 -3.75 9.98 -8.90
CA VAL A 167 -3.71 9.46 -7.53
C VAL A 167 -5.11 9.50 -6.91
N TRP A 168 -5.60 8.34 -6.52
CA TRP A 168 -6.84 8.20 -5.76
C TRP A 168 -6.51 7.98 -4.29
N GLY A 169 -6.32 9.07 -3.57
CA GLY A 169 -5.87 9.04 -2.19
C GLY A 169 -5.76 10.43 -1.58
N VAL A 170 -5.22 10.48 -0.38
CA VAL A 170 -5.03 11.68 0.41
C VAL A 170 -3.63 11.70 1.03
N SER A 171 -3.02 12.88 1.08
CA SER A 171 -1.81 13.12 1.86
C SER A 171 -2.19 13.74 3.20
N LEU A 172 -1.80 13.09 4.28
CA LEU A 172 -1.98 13.67 5.61
C LEU A 172 -1.10 14.91 5.75
N PRO A 173 -1.60 15.99 6.37
CA PRO A 173 -0.78 17.16 6.68
C PRO A 173 0.44 16.74 7.50
N ASN A 174 1.59 17.32 7.20
CA ASN A 174 2.77 17.10 8.02
C ASN A 174 2.47 17.52 9.45
N ALA A 175 2.61 16.60 10.40
CA ALA A 175 2.52 16.94 11.81
C ALA A 175 3.57 18.00 12.13
N PRO A 176 3.20 19.11 12.81
CA PRO A 176 4.13 20.20 13.13
C PRO A 176 5.30 19.76 14.02
N GLN A 177 5.15 18.59 14.68
CA GLN A 177 6.20 17.98 15.49
C GLN A 177 6.34 16.49 15.15
N PRO A 178 7.58 15.94 15.09
CA PRO A 178 7.83 14.53 14.77
C PRO A 178 7.16 13.51 15.70
N GLN A 179 6.59 13.99 16.82
CA GLN A 179 5.99 13.15 17.86
C GLN A 179 4.46 13.17 17.86
N GLN A 180 3.80 13.88 16.97
CA GLN A 180 2.34 13.87 16.88
C GLN A 180 1.82 12.66 16.11
N SER A 181 0.73 12.08 16.62
CA SER A 181 -0.03 11.05 15.87
C SER A 181 -0.61 11.66 14.59
N PRO A 182 -0.84 10.86 13.54
CA PRO A 182 -1.59 11.30 12.37
C PRO A 182 -2.93 11.92 12.80
N ASP A 183 -3.37 12.93 12.05
CA ASP A 183 -4.68 13.54 12.24
C ASP A 183 -5.76 12.59 11.68
N PHE A 184 -6.32 11.76 12.56
CA PHE A 184 -7.36 10.79 12.17
C PHE A 184 -8.70 11.46 11.86
N ASP A 185 -9.00 12.60 12.46
CA ASP A 185 -10.21 13.36 12.17
C ASP A 185 -10.14 13.94 10.75
N PHE A 186 -8.97 14.42 10.34
CA PHE A 186 -8.72 14.81 8.95
C PHE A 186 -8.93 13.64 7.99
N LEU A 187 -8.36 12.47 8.28
CA LEU A 187 -8.51 11.29 7.43
C LEU A 187 -9.98 10.84 7.33
N GLN A 188 -10.72 10.88 8.42
CA GLN A 188 -12.15 10.56 8.44
C GLN A 188 -12.96 11.54 7.58
N ASN A 189 -12.68 12.83 7.67
CA ASN A 189 -13.33 13.87 6.87
C ASN A 189 -13.03 13.72 5.37
N GLU A 190 -11.78 13.39 5.02
CA GLU A 190 -11.41 13.11 3.63
C GLU A 190 -12.10 11.86 3.09
N TYR A 191 -12.24 10.81 3.91
CA TYR A 191 -12.99 9.62 3.52
C TYR A 191 -14.47 9.95 3.28
N HIS A 192 -15.12 10.74 4.15
CA HIS A 192 -16.49 11.22 3.93
C HIS A 192 -16.61 12.05 2.63
N SER A 193 -15.63 12.90 2.35
CA SER A 193 -15.57 13.67 1.12
C SER A 193 -15.43 12.77 -0.12
N LEU A 194 -14.65 11.69 -0.02
CA LEU A 194 -14.56 10.67 -1.06
C LEU A 194 -15.92 10.02 -1.33
N ILE A 195 -16.59 9.52 -0.30
CA ILE A 195 -17.91 8.88 -0.42
C ILE A 195 -18.92 9.83 -1.08
N ARG A 196 -18.97 11.09 -0.65
CA ARG A 196 -19.85 12.10 -1.27
C ARG A 196 -19.57 12.25 -2.77
N ARG A 197 -18.32 12.39 -3.18
CA ARG A 197 -17.94 12.50 -4.60
C ARG A 197 -18.34 11.25 -5.41
N LEU A 198 -18.24 10.06 -4.81
CA LEU A 198 -18.70 8.84 -5.45
C LEU A 198 -20.22 8.88 -5.68
N TYR A 199 -21.02 9.27 -4.68
CA TYR A 199 -22.49 9.42 -4.85
C TYR A 199 -22.85 10.49 -5.89
N GLU A 200 -22.17 11.63 -5.91
CA GLU A 200 -22.37 12.69 -6.92
C GLU A 200 -22.16 12.18 -8.34
N ARG A 201 -21.23 11.23 -8.54
CA ARG A 201 -20.91 10.69 -9.86
C ARG A 201 -21.86 9.57 -10.32
N VAL A 202 -22.56 8.88 -9.39
CA VAL A 202 -23.42 7.71 -9.68
C VAL A 202 -24.39 8.02 -10.82
N LEU A 203 -25.10 9.13 -10.75
CA LEU A 203 -26.17 9.47 -11.73
C LEU A 203 -25.64 9.54 -13.16
N ALA A 204 -24.51 10.21 -13.34
CA ALA A 204 -23.87 10.32 -14.65
C ALA A 204 -23.41 8.94 -15.16
N ARG A 205 -22.82 8.12 -14.29
CA ARG A 205 -22.36 6.77 -14.64
C ARG A 205 -23.50 5.84 -15.01
N VAL A 206 -24.60 5.83 -14.25
CA VAL A 206 -25.77 5.01 -14.51
C VAL A 206 -26.44 5.41 -15.84
N HIS A 207 -26.47 6.71 -16.19
CA HIS A 207 -27.02 7.17 -17.47
C HIS A 207 -26.18 6.73 -18.69
N GLN A 208 -24.88 6.57 -18.53
CA GLN A 208 -23.97 6.13 -19.59
C GLN A 208 -23.99 4.61 -19.82
N GLU A 209 -24.37 3.84 -18.80
CA GLU A 209 -24.37 2.37 -18.86
C GLU A 209 -25.71 1.85 -19.41
N ARG A 210 -25.65 0.91 -20.32
CA ARG A 210 -26.83 0.30 -20.95
C ARG A 210 -27.25 -1.01 -20.28
N ASP A 211 -26.31 -1.77 -19.75
CA ASP A 211 -26.57 -3.04 -19.09
C ASP A 211 -27.17 -2.81 -17.69
N VAL A 212 -28.32 -3.46 -17.43
CA VAL A 212 -29.07 -3.28 -16.17
C VAL A 212 -28.29 -3.80 -14.97
N ASN A 213 -27.56 -4.93 -15.11
CA ASN A 213 -26.80 -5.51 -14.02
C ASN A 213 -25.61 -4.61 -13.67
N ARG A 214 -24.95 -4.07 -14.69
CA ARG A 214 -23.84 -3.14 -14.49
C ARG A 214 -24.29 -1.81 -13.90
N ARG A 215 -25.49 -1.32 -14.25
CA ARG A 215 -26.12 -0.17 -13.57
C ARG A 215 -26.28 -0.43 -12.07
N GLY A 216 -26.76 -1.62 -11.71
CA GLY A 216 -26.90 -2.02 -10.30
C GLY A 216 -25.54 -2.02 -9.58
N ALA A 217 -24.49 -2.56 -10.20
CA ALA A 217 -23.14 -2.55 -9.65
C ALA A 217 -22.59 -1.12 -9.45
N ILE A 218 -22.76 -0.24 -10.47
CA ILE A 218 -22.36 1.19 -10.40
C ILE A 218 -23.10 1.89 -9.25
N GLN A 219 -24.42 1.68 -9.15
CA GLN A 219 -25.25 2.29 -8.11
C GLN A 219 -24.86 1.85 -6.72
N GLY A 220 -24.49 0.58 -6.56
CA GLY A 220 -24.13 0.00 -5.26
C GLY A 220 -22.69 0.32 -4.81
N PHE A 221 -21.80 0.71 -5.71
CA PHE A 221 -20.38 0.88 -5.40
C PHE A 221 -20.09 1.91 -4.29
N PRO A 222 -20.69 3.12 -4.25
CA PRO A 222 -20.46 4.04 -3.13
C PRO A 222 -20.84 3.45 -1.77
N GLN A 223 -21.90 2.65 -1.70
CA GLN A 223 -22.31 1.96 -0.47
C GLN A 223 -21.27 0.91 -0.05
N GLN A 224 -20.66 0.18 -1.00
CA GLN A 224 -19.58 -0.75 -0.67
C GLN A 224 -18.39 -0.01 -0.05
N MET A 225 -18.03 1.14 -0.60
CA MET A 225 -16.97 1.98 -0.07
C MET A 225 -17.33 2.58 1.31
N GLU A 226 -18.59 2.95 1.53
CA GLU A 226 -19.06 3.42 2.82
C GLU A 226 -19.00 2.33 3.89
N ASN A 227 -19.38 1.10 3.57
CA ASN A 227 -19.30 -0.06 4.47
C ASN A 227 -17.83 -0.40 4.83
N LEU A 228 -16.89 -0.14 3.93
CA LEU A 228 -15.47 -0.36 4.16
C LEU A 228 -14.83 0.70 5.09
N LYS A 229 -15.45 1.88 5.21
CA LYS A 229 -14.89 3.04 5.92
C LYS A 229 -14.36 2.71 7.30
N ASP A 230 -15.20 2.16 8.15
CA ASP A 230 -14.85 1.95 9.56
C ASP A 230 -13.73 0.90 9.70
N ILE A 231 -13.76 -0.14 8.88
CA ILE A 231 -12.71 -1.17 8.83
C ILE A 231 -11.37 -0.56 8.41
N ALA A 232 -11.35 0.22 7.34
CA ALA A 232 -10.14 0.85 6.83
C ALA A 232 -9.57 1.89 7.80
N LEU A 233 -10.41 2.78 8.34
CA LEU A 233 -9.99 3.81 9.29
C LEU A 233 -9.50 3.21 10.60
N GLN A 234 -10.18 2.20 11.14
CA GLN A 234 -9.77 1.50 12.35
C GLN A 234 -8.40 0.81 12.15
N PHE A 235 -8.19 0.15 11.00
CA PHE A 235 -6.91 -0.46 10.67
C PHE A 235 -5.78 0.57 10.61
N VAL A 236 -5.99 1.71 9.95
CA VAL A 236 -5.02 2.81 9.89
C VAL A 236 -4.72 3.33 11.29
N GLN A 237 -5.75 3.54 12.11
CA GLN A 237 -5.60 4.01 13.48
C GLN A 237 -4.78 3.04 14.32
N GLN A 238 -5.09 1.73 14.26
CA GLN A 238 -4.35 0.70 14.99
C GLN A 238 -2.88 0.59 14.54
N THR A 239 -2.63 0.79 13.25
CA THR A 239 -1.27 0.74 12.69
C THR A 239 -0.44 1.95 13.09
N PHE A 240 -1.01 3.17 13.13
CA PHE A 240 -0.26 4.42 13.24
C PHE A 240 -0.53 5.23 14.51
N ALA A 241 -1.53 4.88 15.32
CA ALA A 241 -1.74 5.54 16.60
C ALA A 241 -0.56 5.33 17.56
N LYS A 242 -0.26 6.34 18.37
CA LYS A 242 0.75 6.22 19.42
C LYS A 242 0.32 5.19 20.46
N ASN A 243 1.16 4.23 20.73
CA ASN A 243 1.03 3.40 21.92
C ASN A 243 1.54 4.19 23.14
N ARG A 244 0.84 4.07 24.29
CA ARG A 244 1.19 4.69 25.58
C ARG A 244 2.59 4.35 26.10
N TYR A 245 3.32 3.46 25.44
CA TYR A 245 4.63 2.94 25.83
C TYR A 245 5.79 3.41 24.94
N GLN A 246 5.56 4.33 24.00
CA GLN A 246 6.61 4.95 23.18
C GLN A 246 6.86 6.37 23.70
N TYR A 247 7.85 6.49 24.60
CA TYR A 247 8.47 7.75 25.00
C TYR A 247 9.64 8.10 24.06
#